data_5cb1cde14949529a574ac617e76963ef
#
_entry.id   5cb1cde14949529a574ac617e76963ef
#
_cell.length_a   1.000
_cell.length_b   1.000
_cell.length_c   1.000
_cell.angle_alpha   90.00
_cell.angle_beta   90.00
_cell.angle_gamma   90.00
#
_symmetry.space_group_name_H-M   'P 1'
#
loop_
_entity.id
_entity.type
_entity.pdbx_description
1 polymer ?
#
loop_
_entity_poly.entity_id
_entity_poly.type
_entity_poly.pdbx_seq_one_letter_code
_entity_poly.pdbx_strand_id
1 'polypeptide(L)'
;VEASSGAMGGSQSVEFMLLTDSGEDLVVTCSECNYAANLEKAIARPLTSASGEDHALEKFATPGVRTIEDLAQFKGGAAADKQIKTLVYSAAGSLKLFLLRGDHELNLSKLAEICHTADLRAASEEEIFAALGAHPGSLGAVSVNQESHPLISEVIADLALQGASAMVTGANNDDFHYRQVSEARDIQVGQFADLRVVKEGEGCPNCAGHLKYSKGLEIGHIFKLGLKYSQSMGAEVLDSNGERCPLVMGSYGIGVERLMAACIESS
;
A
#
# COMPACT_ATOMS: atom_id res chain seq x y z
N VAL A 1 10.79 -8.63 14.03
CA VAL A 1 10.24 -7.53 13.24
C VAL A 1 8.76 -7.76 12.98
N GLU A 2 7.98 -6.69 12.83
CA GLU A 2 6.59 -6.82 12.38
C GLU A 2 6.55 -7.25 10.92
N ALA A 3 5.63 -8.19 10.60
CA ALA A 3 5.51 -8.78 9.28
C ALA A 3 4.05 -8.86 8.81
N SER A 4 3.85 -9.07 7.51
CA SER A 4 2.53 -9.37 6.96
C SER A 4 2.11 -10.79 7.32
N SER A 5 0.84 -10.97 7.71
CA SER A 5 0.29 -12.31 7.94
C SER A 5 0.00 -13.06 6.63
N GLY A 6 0.02 -12.40 5.50
CA GLY A 6 -0.18 -12.97 4.17
C GLY A 6 -1.38 -13.91 4.07
N ALA A 7 -1.22 -15.01 3.35
CA ALA A 7 -2.25 -16.04 3.18
C ALA A 7 -2.61 -16.77 4.48
N MET A 8 -1.69 -16.85 5.44
CA MET A 8 -1.96 -17.44 6.76
C MET A 8 -3.06 -16.66 7.49
N GLY A 9 -3.09 -15.34 7.35
CA GLY A 9 -4.04 -14.47 8.01
C GLY A 9 -3.81 -14.42 9.53
N GLY A 10 -4.83 -13.97 10.25
CA GLY A 10 -4.74 -13.70 11.67
C GLY A 10 -4.63 -12.19 11.93
N SER A 11 -4.47 -11.79 13.21
CA SER A 11 -4.47 -10.39 13.60
C SER A 11 -3.08 -9.75 13.64
N GLN A 12 -2.03 -10.56 13.71
CA GLN A 12 -0.63 -10.10 13.80
C GLN A 12 0.32 -11.23 13.45
N SER A 13 1.45 -10.89 12.82
CA SER A 13 2.60 -11.80 12.71
C SER A 13 3.90 -11.07 13.02
N VAL A 14 4.90 -11.85 13.46
CA VAL A 14 6.23 -11.37 13.83
C VAL A 14 7.26 -12.36 13.30
N GLU A 15 8.23 -11.85 12.56
CA GLU A 15 9.38 -12.59 12.06
C GLU A 15 10.59 -12.40 12.98
N PHE A 16 11.36 -13.48 13.15
CA PHE A 16 12.67 -13.46 13.74
C PHE A 16 13.70 -13.42 12.63
N MET A 17 14.37 -12.29 12.49
CA MET A 17 15.31 -12.01 11.41
C MET A 17 16.73 -11.96 11.93
N LEU A 18 17.66 -12.62 11.23
CA LEU A 18 19.08 -12.35 11.35
C LEU A 18 19.49 -11.34 10.29
N LEU A 19 20.07 -10.21 10.69
CA LEU A 19 20.62 -9.24 9.75
C LEU A 19 21.93 -9.77 9.17
N THR A 20 21.98 -9.96 7.86
CA THR A 20 23.13 -10.48 7.12
C THR A 20 23.07 -10.04 5.68
N ASP A 21 24.22 -9.80 5.05
CA ASP A 21 24.30 -9.37 3.64
C ASP A 21 23.80 -10.44 2.66
N SER A 22 23.80 -11.73 3.07
CA SER A 22 23.25 -12.85 2.32
C SER A 22 21.74 -13.00 2.45
N GLY A 23 21.09 -12.18 3.29
CA GLY A 23 19.65 -12.18 3.47
C GLY A 23 18.89 -11.82 2.20
N GLU A 24 17.72 -12.46 2.00
CA GLU A 24 16.85 -12.24 0.84
C GLU A 24 15.80 -11.16 1.11
N ASP A 25 15.43 -10.94 2.38
CA ASP A 25 14.39 -9.99 2.79
C ASP A 25 14.97 -8.62 3.13
N LEU A 26 14.19 -7.58 2.91
CA LEU A 26 14.51 -6.23 3.35
C LEU A 26 13.83 -5.93 4.69
N VAL A 27 14.65 -5.64 5.69
CA VAL A 27 14.23 -5.20 7.02
C VAL A 27 14.44 -3.70 7.13
N VAL A 28 13.39 -3.00 7.52
CA VAL A 28 13.42 -1.56 7.78
C VAL A 28 13.63 -1.35 9.27
N THR A 29 14.69 -0.65 9.64
CA THR A 29 15.04 -0.34 11.03
C THR A 29 15.16 1.17 11.23
N CYS A 30 15.01 1.63 12.47
CA CYS A 30 15.30 3.01 12.83
C CYS A 30 16.73 3.15 13.35
N SER A 31 17.38 4.29 13.02
CA SER A 31 18.71 4.61 13.53
C SER A 31 18.76 4.96 15.02
N GLU A 32 17.62 5.35 15.63
CA GLU A 32 17.56 5.96 16.96
C GLU A 32 16.68 5.22 17.96
N CYS A 33 15.82 4.28 17.51
CA CYS A 33 14.94 3.52 18.40
C CYS A 33 14.80 2.07 17.94
N ASN A 34 14.00 1.29 18.67
CA ASN A 34 13.80 -0.16 18.42
C ASN A 34 12.74 -0.44 17.32
N TYR A 35 12.37 0.55 16.50
CA TYR A 35 11.47 0.29 15.39
C TYR A 35 12.13 -0.66 14.38
N ALA A 36 11.45 -1.75 14.07
CA ALA A 36 11.86 -2.70 13.04
C ALA A 36 10.63 -3.38 12.44
N ALA A 37 10.57 -3.43 11.11
CA ALA A 37 9.51 -4.08 10.36
C ALA A 37 10.06 -4.68 9.05
N ASN A 38 9.42 -5.74 8.53
CA ASN A 38 9.64 -6.16 7.16
C ASN A 38 9.17 -5.04 6.21
N LEU A 39 9.82 -4.86 5.06
CA LEU A 39 9.49 -3.81 4.09
C LEU A 39 8.01 -3.81 3.68
N GLU A 40 7.41 -5.00 3.63
CA GLU A 40 5.98 -5.16 3.33
C GLU A 40 5.03 -4.50 4.35
N LYS A 41 5.49 -4.36 5.59
CA LYS A 41 4.73 -3.83 6.73
C LYS A 41 5.21 -2.46 7.20
N ALA A 42 6.43 -2.09 6.83
CA ALA A 42 7.07 -0.88 7.32
C ALA A 42 6.25 0.37 7.01
N ILE A 43 6.15 1.24 8.02
CA ILE A 43 5.53 2.56 7.90
C ILE A 43 6.57 3.65 8.16
N ALA A 44 6.37 4.82 7.58
CA ALA A 44 7.20 5.99 7.84
C ALA A 44 6.37 7.08 8.52
N ARG A 45 7.06 8.09 9.07
CA ARG A 45 6.38 9.29 9.57
C ARG A 45 5.55 9.89 8.44
N PRO A 46 4.29 10.30 8.71
CA PRO A 46 3.44 10.91 7.70
C PRO A 46 4.13 12.11 7.04
N LEU A 47 4.09 12.15 5.73
CA LEU A 47 4.58 13.28 4.96
C LEU A 47 3.54 14.40 5.02
N THR A 48 3.99 15.62 5.18
CA THR A 48 3.11 16.80 5.00
C THR A 48 2.74 16.92 3.53
N SER A 49 1.44 16.97 3.26
CA SER A 49 0.95 17.16 1.90
C SER A 49 1.41 18.50 1.36
N ALA A 50 1.81 18.51 0.10
CA ALA A 50 2.13 19.76 -0.58
C ALA A 50 0.84 20.56 -0.76
N SER A 51 0.72 21.68 -0.05
CA SER A 51 -0.33 22.67 -0.27
C SER A 51 0.17 23.76 -1.21
N GLY A 52 -0.64 24.12 -2.20
CA GLY A 52 -0.43 25.29 -3.07
C GLY A 52 -1.64 26.23 -2.98
N GLU A 53 -1.55 27.37 -3.65
CA GLU A 53 -2.71 28.25 -3.81
C GLU A 53 -3.84 27.50 -4.50
N ASP A 54 -5.07 27.70 -4.03
CA ASP A 54 -6.25 27.05 -4.60
C ASP A 54 -6.71 27.80 -5.85
N HIS A 55 -6.39 27.24 -6.99
CA HIS A 55 -6.84 27.73 -8.29
C HIS A 55 -7.93 26.82 -8.86
N ALA A 56 -8.68 27.34 -9.84
CA ALA A 56 -9.69 26.55 -10.54
C ALA A 56 -9.05 25.35 -11.25
N LEU A 57 -9.75 24.21 -11.21
CA LEU A 57 -9.40 23.01 -11.96
C LEU A 57 -9.27 23.32 -13.45
N GLU A 58 -8.17 22.88 -14.07
CA GLU A 58 -7.92 23.12 -15.49
C GLU A 58 -7.56 21.81 -16.19
N LYS A 59 -8.29 21.50 -17.29
CA LYS A 59 -7.97 20.39 -18.19
C LYS A 59 -7.04 20.87 -19.28
N PHE A 60 -5.94 20.13 -19.52
CA PHE A 60 -4.97 20.48 -20.56
C PHE A 60 -4.53 19.25 -21.36
N ALA A 61 -4.15 19.46 -22.62
CA ALA A 61 -3.72 18.41 -23.52
C ALA A 61 -2.28 17.97 -23.22
N THR A 62 -2.07 16.65 -23.18
CA THR A 62 -0.78 16.01 -22.91
C THR A 62 -0.55 14.86 -23.91
N PRO A 63 -0.47 15.14 -25.21
CA PRO A 63 -0.38 14.09 -26.23
C PRO A 63 0.87 13.24 -26.03
N GLY A 64 0.69 11.91 -26.04
CA GLY A 64 1.77 10.93 -25.91
C GLY A 64 2.34 10.75 -24.52
N VAL A 65 1.87 11.48 -23.50
CA VAL A 65 2.27 11.31 -22.10
C VAL A 65 1.59 10.07 -21.53
N ARG A 66 2.39 9.14 -20.98
CA ARG A 66 1.90 7.87 -20.41
C ARG A 66 2.46 7.57 -19.04
N THR A 67 3.61 8.12 -18.68
CA THR A 67 4.30 7.86 -17.41
C THR A 67 4.42 9.13 -16.57
N ILE A 68 4.76 8.94 -15.29
CA ILE A 68 5.06 10.04 -14.35
C ILE A 68 6.24 10.86 -14.88
N GLU A 69 7.25 10.20 -15.45
CA GLU A 69 8.45 10.81 -16.02
C GLU A 69 8.12 11.63 -17.28
N ASP A 70 7.29 11.09 -18.17
CA ASP A 70 6.84 11.84 -19.36
C ASP A 70 6.15 13.13 -18.96
N LEU A 71 5.25 13.06 -17.97
CA LEU A 71 4.53 14.24 -17.49
C LEU A 71 5.46 15.24 -16.80
N ALA A 72 6.47 14.76 -16.09
CA ALA A 72 7.47 15.63 -15.46
C ALA A 72 8.34 16.38 -16.49
N GLN A 73 8.57 15.78 -17.65
CA GLN A 73 9.35 16.39 -18.76
C GLN A 73 8.46 17.18 -19.73
N PHE A 74 7.15 17.00 -19.67
CA PHE A 74 6.19 17.68 -20.56
C PHE A 74 6.12 19.18 -20.26
N LYS A 75 6.11 20.00 -21.29
CA LYS A 75 5.98 21.47 -21.13
C LYS A 75 4.64 21.84 -20.47
N GLY A 76 4.70 22.34 -19.25
CA GLY A 76 3.51 22.64 -18.43
C GLY A 76 2.99 21.45 -17.62
N GLY A 77 3.76 20.35 -17.58
CA GLY A 77 3.55 19.23 -16.66
C GLY A 77 3.96 19.56 -15.22
N ALA A 78 4.19 18.53 -14.42
CA ALA A 78 4.54 18.69 -13.01
C ALA A 78 5.58 17.67 -12.58
N ALA A 79 6.43 18.02 -11.59
CA ALA A 79 7.34 17.09 -10.94
C ALA A 79 6.58 15.91 -10.29
N ALA A 80 7.22 14.76 -10.13
CA ALA A 80 6.58 13.54 -9.67
C ALA A 80 5.86 13.69 -8.32
N ASP A 81 6.40 14.47 -7.40
CA ASP A 81 5.81 14.76 -6.08
C ASP A 81 4.54 15.65 -6.16
N LYS A 82 4.27 16.26 -7.31
CA LYS A 82 3.08 17.04 -7.63
C LYS A 82 2.08 16.32 -8.52
N GLN A 83 2.29 15.05 -8.76
CA GLN A 83 1.39 14.21 -9.54
C GLN A 83 0.62 13.24 -8.64
N ILE A 84 -0.65 12.97 -8.98
CA ILE A 84 -1.44 11.88 -8.41
C ILE A 84 -1.47 10.76 -9.43
N LYS A 85 -0.87 9.64 -9.08
CA LYS A 85 -0.89 8.39 -9.84
C LYS A 85 -2.14 7.60 -9.47
N THR A 86 -2.94 7.23 -10.47
CA THR A 86 -4.16 6.42 -10.31
C THR A 86 -3.90 5.00 -10.79
N LEU A 87 -4.06 4.03 -9.91
CA LEU A 87 -3.92 2.61 -10.17
C LEU A 87 -5.28 1.94 -10.02
N VAL A 88 -5.62 1.02 -10.92
CA VAL A 88 -6.88 0.28 -10.90
C VAL A 88 -6.60 -1.18 -10.58
N TYR A 89 -7.21 -1.68 -9.51
CA TYR A 89 -7.10 -3.08 -9.10
C TYR A 89 -8.48 -3.71 -8.93
N SER A 90 -8.56 -4.98 -9.27
CA SER A 90 -9.68 -5.84 -8.86
C SER A 90 -9.34 -6.47 -7.51
N ALA A 91 -10.19 -6.24 -6.53
CA ALA A 91 -10.11 -6.82 -5.19
C ALA A 91 -11.41 -7.60 -4.92
N ALA A 92 -11.30 -8.92 -4.75
CA ALA A 92 -12.45 -9.84 -4.62
C ALA A 92 -13.53 -9.61 -5.71
N GLY A 93 -13.10 -9.40 -6.96
CA GLY A 93 -13.97 -9.19 -8.11
C GLY A 93 -14.54 -7.78 -8.28
N SER A 94 -14.22 -6.82 -7.40
CA SER A 94 -14.68 -5.42 -7.48
C SER A 94 -13.52 -4.50 -7.87
N LEU A 95 -13.75 -3.60 -8.84
CA LEU A 95 -12.75 -2.61 -9.24
C LEU A 95 -12.69 -1.46 -8.24
N LYS A 96 -11.46 -1.13 -7.84
CA LYS A 96 -11.15 -0.01 -6.95
C LYS A 96 -10.04 0.87 -7.53
N LEU A 97 -10.09 2.17 -7.24
CA LEU A 97 -9.00 3.10 -7.54
C LEU A 97 -8.10 3.27 -6.32
N PHE A 98 -6.80 3.22 -6.56
CA PHE A 98 -5.78 3.50 -5.57
C PHE A 98 -4.94 4.68 -6.02
N LEU A 99 -4.94 5.73 -5.20
CA LEU A 99 -4.28 6.99 -5.50
C LEU A 99 -3.00 7.10 -4.69
N LEU A 100 -1.89 7.34 -5.36
CA LEU A 100 -0.59 7.60 -4.74
C LEU A 100 0.02 8.89 -5.30
N ARG A 101 0.90 9.51 -4.54
CA ARG A 101 1.78 10.55 -5.07
C ARG A 101 2.69 9.93 -6.16
N GLY A 102 2.96 10.64 -7.23
CA GLY A 102 3.64 10.10 -8.41
C GLY A 102 5.02 9.49 -8.12
N ASP A 103 5.76 10.04 -7.16
CA ASP A 103 7.08 9.56 -6.71
C ASP A 103 7.03 8.38 -5.72
N HIS A 104 5.81 7.94 -5.31
CA HIS A 104 5.63 6.81 -4.40
C HIS A 104 5.38 5.52 -5.15
N GLU A 105 5.76 4.39 -4.56
CA GLU A 105 5.54 3.04 -5.06
C GLU A 105 4.47 2.33 -4.23
N LEU A 106 3.57 1.59 -4.90
CA LEU A 106 2.50 0.86 -4.24
C LEU A 106 3.04 -0.37 -3.52
N ASN A 107 2.61 -0.58 -2.29
CA ASN A 107 2.87 -1.80 -1.51
C ASN A 107 1.68 -2.75 -1.61
N LEU A 108 1.86 -3.86 -2.34
CA LEU A 108 0.78 -4.83 -2.57
C LEU A 108 0.34 -5.57 -1.30
N SER A 109 1.24 -5.78 -0.34
CA SER A 109 0.90 -6.44 0.94
C SER A 109 -0.02 -5.55 1.78
N LYS A 110 0.26 -4.24 1.86
CA LYS A 110 -0.63 -3.26 2.50
C LYS A 110 -1.98 -3.19 1.78
N LEU A 111 -1.94 -3.21 0.44
CA LEU A 111 -3.16 -3.19 -0.36
C LEU A 111 -4.07 -4.37 -0.06
N ALA A 112 -3.52 -5.59 -0.01
CA ALA A 112 -4.26 -6.80 0.32
C ALA A 112 -4.88 -6.75 1.72
N GLU A 113 -4.18 -6.20 2.70
CA GLU A 113 -4.70 -6.00 4.06
C GLU A 113 -5.86 -5.00 4.09
N ILE A 114 -5.72 -3.85 3.41
CA ILE A 114 -6.75 -2.80 3.36
C ILE A 114 -8.01 -3.31 2.66
N CYS A 115 -7.84 -4.12 1.61
CA CYS A 115 -8.95 -4.74 0.90
C CYS A 115 -9.52 -5.99 1.59
N HIS A 116 -8.89 -6.45 2.68
CA HIS A 116 -9.24 -7.68 3.41
C HIS A 116 -9.36 -8.90 2.49
N THR A 117 -8.54 -8.99 1.45
CA THR A 117 -8.57 -10.09 0.46
C THR A 117 -7.17 -10.44 -0.04
N ALA A 118 -6.96 -11.73 -0.30
CA ALA A 118 -5.80 -12.22 -1.04
C ALA A 118 -6.06 -12.27 -2.56
N ASP A 119 -7.33 -12.16 -2.99
CA ASP A 119 -7.70 -12.08 -4.40
C ASP A 119 -7.58 -10.63 -4.88
N LEU A 120 -6.34 -10.28 -5.24
CA LEU A 120 -5.95 -8.94 -5.66
C LEU A 120 -5.12 -9.03 -6.94
N ARG A 121 -5.57 -8.34 -7.98
CA ARG A 121 -4.82 -8.23 -9.25
C ARG A 121 -4.97 -6.84 -9.86
N ALA A 122 -4.00 -6.42 -10.65
CA ALA A 122 -4.18 -5.26 -11.50
C ALA A 122 -5.36 -5.48 -12.46
N ALA A 123 -6.16 -4.46 -12.70
CA ALA A 123 -7.21 -4.51 -13.70
C ALA A 123 -6.64 -4.59 -15.11
N SER A 124 -7.33 -5.28 -16.03
CA SER A 124 -6.93 -5.30 -17.43
C SER A 124 -7.24 -3.96 -18.12
N GLU A 125 -6.62 -3.72 -19.29
CA GLU A 125 -6.89 -2.48 -20.06
C GLU A 125 -8.37 -2.37 -20.47
N GLU A 126 -9.02 -3.51 -20.77
CA GLU A 126 -10.44 -3.54 -21.11
C GLU A 126 -11.32 -3.19 -19.90
N GLU A 127 -11.00 -3.71 -18.72
CA GLU A 127 -11.69 -3.38 -17.47
C GLU A 127 -11.53 -1.89 -17.14
N ILE A 128 -10.32 -1.36 -17.27
CA ILE A 128 -10.00 0.05 -17.03
C ILE A 128 -10.79 0.94 -18.00
N PHE A 129 -10.73 0.63 -19.30
CA PHE A 129 -11.44 1.41 -20.31
C PHE A 129 -12.97 1.36 -20.11
N ALA A 130 -13.52 0.19 -19.79
CA ALA A 130 -14.95 0.07 -19.49
C ALA A 130 -15.37 0.88 -18.26
N ALA A 131 -14.49 0.98 -17.23
CA ALA A 131 -14.80 1.67 -16.00
C ALA A 131 -14.57 3.18 -16.05
N LEU A 132 -13.55 3.66 -16.77
CA LEU A 132 -13.09 5.06 -16.74
C LEU A 132 -13.14 5.75 -18.10
N GLY A 133 -13.30 5.02 -19.22
CA GLY A 133 -13.35 5.59 -20.58
C GLY A 133 -12.00 6.04 -21.13
N ALA A 134 -10.89 5.67 -20.52
CA ALA A 134 -9.54 6.02 -20.92
C ALA A 134 -8.54 4.90 -20.65
N HIS A 135 -7.37 4.96 -21.29
CA HIS A 135 -6.28 4.00 -21.14
C HIS A 135 -5.28 4.43 -20.05
N PRO A 136 -4.46 3.48 -19.53
CA PRO A 136 -3.36 3.78 -18.63
C PRO A 136 -2.47 4.92 -19.14
N GLY A 137 -2.09 5.83 -18.25
CA GLY A 137 -1.38 7.07 -18.57
C GLY A 137 -2.27 8.32 -18.56
N SER A 138 -3.62 8.17 -18.68
CA SER A 138 -4.55 9.30 -18.62
C SER A 138 -5.61 9.16 -17.53
N LEU A 139 -5.39 8.25 -16.56
CA LEU A 139 -6.37 7.92 -15.53
C LEU A 139 -6.31 8.90 -14.36
N GLY A 140 -7.47 9.23 -13.80
CA GLY A 140 -7.62 10.09 -12.63
C GLY A 140 -8.87 9.77 -11.83
N ALA A 141 -8.99 10.38 -10.64
CA ALA A 141 -10.14 10.20 -9.77
C ALA A 141 -11.01 11.46 -9.64
N VAL A 142 -10.72 12.50 -10.42
CA VAL A 142 -11.52 13.74 -10.43
C VAL A 142 -12.95 13.43 -10.89
N SER A 143 -13.92 13.80 -10.06
CA SER A 143 -15.36 13.55 -10.29
C SER A 143 -15.75 12.07 -10.45
N VAL A 144 -14.89 11.13 -10.04
CA VAL A 144 -15.23 9.71 -10.01
C VAL A 144 -16.07 9.42 -8.76
N ASN A 145 -17.28 8.90 -8.97
CA ASN A 145 -18.19 8.44 -7.92
C ASN A 145 -19.08 7.32 -8.46
N GLN A 146 -19.88 6.69 -7.61
CA GLN A 146 -20.74 5.57 -8.01
C GLN A 146 -21.81 5.91 -9.05
N GLU A 147 -22.26 7.16 -9.11
CA GLU A 147 -23.23 7.61 -10.10
C GLU A 147 -22.62 7.77 -11.48
N SER A 148 -21.43 8.40 -11.55
CA SER A 148 -20.73 8.65 -12.83
C SER A 148 -19.91 7.45 -13.32
N HIS A 149 -19.39 6.61 -12.40
CA HIS A 149 -18.53 5.45 -12.69
C HIS A 149 -18.96 4.22 -11.86
N PRO A 150 -20.11 3.61 -12.19
CA PRO A 150 -20.73 2.55 -11.36
C PRO A 150 -19.89 1.27 -11.25
N LEU A 151 -18.92 1.06 -12.12
CA LEU A 151 -18.00 -0.08 -12.05
C LEU A 151 -16.90 0.12 -11.01
N ILE A 152 -16.64 1.35 -10.55
CA ILE A 152 -15.67 1.65 -9.50
C ILE A 152 -16.39 1.60 -8.15
N SER A 153 -16.04 0.61 -7.33
CA SER A 153 -16.69 0.41 -6.03
C SER A 153 -16.18 1.39 -4.97
N GLU A 154 -14.93 1.83 -5.06
CA GLU A 154 -14.31 2.69 -4.05
C GLU A 154 -13.06 3.40 -4.59
N VAL A 155 -12.77 4.58 -4.05
CA VAL A 155 -11.52 5.33 -4.25
C VAL A 155 -10.77 5.37 -2.92
N ILE A 156 -9.57 4.78 -2.87
CA ILE A 156 -8.70 4.74 -1.69
C ILE A 156 -7.45 5.55 -2.00
N ALA A 157 -7.12 6.50 -1.14
CA ALA A 157 -5.96 7.37 -1.33
C ALA A 157 -4.88 7.13 -0.27
N ASP A 158 -3.62 7.24 -0.68
CA ASP A 158 -2.50 7.25 0.24
C ASP A 158 -2.55 8.46 1.18
N LEU A 159 -2.15 8.25 2.43
CA LEU A 159 -2.10 9.28 3.47
C LEU A 159 -1.32 10.53 3.05
N ALA A 160 -0.31 10.40 2.19
CA ALA A 160 0.47 11.51 1.66
C ALA A 160 -0.32 12.44 0.72
N LEU A 161 -1.51 12.04 0.29
CA LEU A 161 -2.39 12.86 -0.54
C LEU A 161 -3.45 13.61 0.26
N GLN A 162 -3.62 13.32 1.55
CA GLN A 162 -4.62 13.96 2.39
C GLN A 162 -4.39 15.46 2.49
N GLY A 163 -5.34 16.27 2.03
CA GLY A 163 -5.24 17.73 1.96
C GLY A 163 -4.29 18.26 0.88
N ALA A 164 -3.83 17.42 -0.06
CA ALA A 164 -2.97 17.86 -1.16
C ALA A 164 -3.74 18.78 -2.12
N SER A 165 -3.06 19.83 -2.60
CA SER A 165 -3.61 20.79 -3.56
C SER A 165 -2.57 21.19 -4.61
N ALA A 166 -3.02 21.85 -5.68
CA ALA A 166 -2.20 22.20 -6.85
C ALA A 166 -1.51 20.97 -7.49
N MET A 167 -2.20 19.82 -7.46
CA MET A 167 -1.71 18.56 -8.03
C MET A 167 -2.10 18.40 -9.51
N VAL A 168 -1.46 17.44 -10.17
CA VAL A 168 -1.76 17.03 -11.56
C VAL A 168 -2.15 15.55 -11.57
N THR A 169 -3.20 15.20 -12.32
CA THR A 169 -3.64 13.80 -12.49
C THR A 169 -4.25 13.60 -13.88
N GLY A 170 -4.44 12.36 -14.32
CA GLY A 170 -5.14 12.06 -15.56
C GLY A 170 -6.59 12.56 -15.55
N ALA A 171 -7.15 12.80 -16.73
CA ALA A 171 -8.49 13.38 -16.91
C ALA A 171 -9.54 12.36 -17.36
N ASN A 172 -9.26 11.05 -17.27
CA ASN A 172 -10.09 9.97 -17.84
C ASN A 172 -10.49 10.26 -19.31
N ASN A 173 -9.55 10.80 -20.04
CA ASN A 173 -9.64 11.08 -21.45
C ASN A 173 -8.22 10.98 -22.01
N ASP A 174 -8.01 10.10 -22.98
CA ASP A 174 -6.69 9.85 -23.55
C ASP A 174 -6.03 11.15 -24.02
N ASP A 175 -4.75 11.30 -23.70
CA ASP A 175 -3.94 12.49 -23.98
C ASP A 175 -4.38 13.78 -23.27
N PHE A 176 -5.09 13.66 -22.14
CA PHE A 176 -5.45 14.80 -21.30
C PHE A 176 -5.17 14.55 -19.82
N HIS A 177 -4.76 15.61 -19.14
CA HIS A 177 -4.63 15.67 -17.69
C HIS A 177 -5.39 16.87 -17.10
N TYR A 178 -5.66 16.82 -15.81
CA TYR A 178 -6.08 17.95 -14.99
C TYR A 178 -4.88 18.49 -14.22
N ARG A 179 -4.78 19.81 -14.08
CA ARG A 179 -3.91 20.51 -13.15
C ARG A 179 -4.71 21.37 -12.19
N GLN A 180 -4.07 21.86 -11.13
CA GLN A 180 -4.73 22.57 -10.03
C GLN A 180 -5.77 21.70 -9.31
N VAL A 181 -5.50 20.41 -9.24
CA VAL A 181 -6.36 19.46 -8.51
C VAL A 181 -6.17 19.64 -7.03
N SER A 182 -7.26 19.85 -6.30
CA SER A 182 -7.32 19.78 -4.84
C SER A 182 -8.03 18.50 -4.43
N GLU A 183 -7.36 17.68 -3.62
CA GLU A 183 -7.93 16.39 -3.19
C GLU A 183 -9.30 16.62 -2.55
N ALA A 184 -9.41 17.50 -1.59
CA ALA A 184 -10.64 17.73 -0.83
C ALA A 184 -11.80 18.34 -1.67
N ARG A 185 -11.49 19.04 -2.77
CA ARG A 185 -12.50 19.68 -3.64
C ARG A 185 -12.92 18.77 -4.78
N ASP A 186 -11.97 18.07 -5.41
CA ASP A 186 -12.17 17.48 -6.73
C ASP A 186 -12.27 15.96 -6.69
N ILE A 187 -11.86 15.31 -5.59
CA ILE A 187 -11.80 13.85 -5.49
C ILE A 187 -12.65 13.36 -4.31
N GLN A 188 -13.57 12.46 -4.60
CA GLN A 188 -14.35 11.81 -3.55
C GLN A 188 -13.58 10.58 -3.03
N VAL A 189 -12.74 10.77 -2.02
CA VAL A 189 -11.99 9.69 -1.37
C VAL A 189 -12.90 8.97 -0.37
N GLY A 190 -13.04 7.65 -0.53
CA GLY A 190 -13.78 6.80 0.41
C GLY A 190 -12.98 6.46 1.66
N GLN A 191 -11.66 6.26 1.51
CA GLN A 191 -10.76 5.92 2.60
C GLN A 191 -9.34 6.45 2.34
N PHE A 192 -8.69 6.94 3.41
CA PHE A 192 -7.24 7.17 3.42
C PHE A 192 -6.52 6.03 4.12
N ALA A 193 -5.42 5.56 3.54
CA ALA A 193 -4.62 4.47 4.10
C ALA A 193 -3.14 4.64 3.74
N ASP A 194 -2.26 3.97 4.46
CA ASP A 194 -0.85 3.85 4.06
C ASP A 194 -0.72 2.79 2.97
N LEU A 195 -0.53 3.23 1.73
CA LEU A 195 -0.48 2.38 0.53
C LEU A 195 0.93 2.18 -0.01
N ARG A 196 1.90 2.92 0.46
CA ARG A 196 3.20 3.03 -0.18
C ARG A 196 4.28 2.15 0.45
N VAL A 197 5.27 1.81 -0.35
CA VAL A 197 6.55 1.32 0.13
C VAL A 197 7.29 2.50 0.78
N VAL A 198 7.83 2.31 2.00
CA VAL A 198 8.70 3.30 2.63
C VAL A 198 10.04 3.38 1.89
N LYS A 199 10.75 4.50 2.01
CA LYS A 199 12.08 4.67 1.42
C LYS A 199 13.13 4.84 2.51
N GLU A 200 14.35 4.40 2.21
CA GLU A 200 15.48 4.65 3.08
C GLU A 200 15.70 6.16 3.29
N GLY A 201 16.01 6.56 4.52
CA GLY A 201 16.17 7.96 4.89
C GLY A 201 14.90 8.69 5.30
N GLU A 202 13.72 8.09 5.12
CA GLU A 202 12.46 8.67 5.62
C GLU A 202 12.41 8.71 7.15
N GLY A 203 11.56 9.58 7.69
CA GLY A 203 11.41 9.74 9.14
C GLY A 203 10.80 8.50 9.81
N CYS A 204 11.35 8.12 10.95
CA CYS A 204 10.79 7.04 11.76
C CYS A 204 9.38 7.40 12.27
N PRO A 205 8.41 6.46 12.29
CA PRO A 205 7.08 6.72 12.82
C PRO A 205 7.07 6.96 14.34
N ASN A 206 8.05 6.41 15.07
CA ASN A 206 8.06 6.39 16.53
C ASN A 206 8.99 7.43 17.19
N CYS A 207 9.96 7.99 16.45
CA CYS A 207 10.93 8.93 17.01
C CYS A 207 11.44 9.93 15.97
N ALA A 208 12.39 10.80 16.33
CA ALA A 208 12.98 11.78 15.43
C ALA A 208 14.01 11.18 14.44
N GLY A 209 14.38 9.91 14.60
CA GLY A 209 15.34 9.22 13.74
C GLY A 209 14.84 8.95 12.33
N HIS A 210 15.66 8.26 11.54
CA HIS A 210 15.42 7.95 10.15
C HIS A 210 15.43 6.44 9.92
N LEU A 211 14.71 6.01 8.88
CA LEU A 211 14.61 4.62 8.46
C LEU A 211 15.85 4.22 7.66
N LYS A 212 16.33 3.00 7.90
CA LYS A 212 17.42 2.36 7.17
C LYS A 212 16.98 1.00 6.68
N TYR A 213 17.50 0.59 5.54
CA TYR A 213 17.34 -0.76 5.01
C TYR A 213 18.50 -1.64 5.46
N SER A 214 18.17 -2.87 5.82
CA SER A 214 19.13 -3.94 6.07
C SER A 214 18.61 -5.21 5.42
N LYS A 215 19.52 -6.04 4.91
CA LYS A 215 19.12 -7.38 4.48
C LYS A 215 18.99 -8.29 5.69
N GLY A 216 18.03 -9.19 5.64
CA GLY A 216 17.75 -10.14 6.70
C GLY A 216 17.42 -11.53 6.17
N LEU A 217 17.74 -12.54 6.96
CA LEU A 217 17.35 -13.92 6.77
C LEU A 217 16.28 -14.27 7.80
N GLU A 218 15.09 -14.66 7.34
CA GLU A 218 14.01 -15.12 8.22
C GLU A 218 14.39 -16.49 8.83
N ILE A 219 14.54 -16.55 10.15
CA ILE A 219 14.84 -17.78 10.88
C ILE A 219 13.64 -18.34 11.64
N GLY A 220 12.59 -17.59 11.80
CA GLY A 220 11.34 -18.02 12.42
C GLY A 220 10.22 -17.03 12.23
N HIS A 221 8.98 -17.51 12.29
CA HIS A 221 7.77 -16.71 12.11
C HIS A 221 6.67 -17.18 13.03
N ILE A 222 6.07 -16.26 13.76
CA ILE A 222 4.94 -16.53 14.63
C ILE A 222 3.71 -15.75 14.21
N PHE A 223 2.55 -16.38 14.36
CA PHE A 223 1.25 -15.83 13.94
C PHE A 223 0.24 -15.89 15.07
N LYS A 224 -0.52 -14.81 15.27
CA LYS A 224 -1.75 -14.79 16.05
C LYS A 224 -2.93 -15.10 15.12
N LEU A 225 -3.26 -16.38 14.95
CA LEU A 225 -4.28 -16.84 14.01
C LEU A 225 -5.71 -16.57 14.51
N GLY A 226 -5.90 -16.40 15.82
CA GLY A 226 -7.22 -16.20 16.42
C GLY A 226 -8.12 -17.40 16.19
N LEU A 227 -9.33 -17.17 15.67
CA LEU A 227 -10.35 -18.21 15.48
C LEU A 227 -10.48 -18.67 14.02
N LYS A 228 -9.66 -18.14 13.10
CA LYS A 228 -9.79 -18.36 11.64
C LYS A 228 -9.89 -19.85 11.27
N TYR A 229 -9.00 -20.67 11.82
CA TYR A 229 -8.94 -22.10 11.51
C TYR A 229 -9.81 -22.95 12.43
N SER A 230 -9.88 -22.62 13.72
CA SER A 230 -10.68 -23.37 14.68
C SER A 230 -12.17 -23.34 14.35
N GLN A 231 -12.70 -22.17 13.96
CA GLN A 231 -14.10 -22.06 13.54
C GLN A 231 -14.39 -22.90 12.29
N SER A 232 -13.54 -22.84 11.26
CA SER A 232 -13.74 -23.59 10.02
C SER A 232 -13.62 -25.11 10.20
N MET A 233 -12.84 -25.57 11.19
CA MET A 233 -12.64 -26.98 11.52
C MET A 233 -13.58 -27.50 12.62
N GLY A 234 -14.38 -26.63 13.24
CA GLY A 234 -15.20 -27.00 14.39
C GLY A 234 -14.38 -27.40 15.61
N ALA A 235 -13.15 -26.85 15.75
CA ALA A 235 -12.27 -27.15 16.88
C ALA A 235 -12.67 -26.32 18.11
N GLU A 236 -13.38 -26.92 19.03
CA GLU A 236 -14.00 -26.30 20.22
C GLU A 236 -13.49 -26.91 21.52
N VAL A 237 -13.54 -26.13 22.58
CA VAL A 237 -13.33 -26.55 23.96
C VAL A 237 -14.47 -26.08 24.85
N LEU A 238 -14.57 -26.62 26.04
CA LEU A 238 -15.44 -26.07 27.08
C LEU A 238 -14.68 -25.00 27.84
N ASP A 239 -15.29 -23.83 28.00
CA ASP A 239 -14.76 -22.77 28.86
C ASP A 239 -14.95 -23.08 30.35
N SER A 240 -14.56 -22.17 31.24
CA SER A 240 -14.71 -22.32 32.71
C SER A 240 -16.17 -22.42 33.18
N ASN A 241 -17.15 -22.04 32.36
CA ASN A 241 -18.57 -22.10 32.64
C ASN A 241 -19.21 -23.37 32.03
N GLY A 242 -18.44 -24.19 31.31
CA GLY A 242 -18.93 -25.37 30.61
C GLY A 242 -19.57 -25.06 29.24
N GLU A 243 -19.40 -23.85 28.70
CA GLU A 243 -19.90 -23.45 27.38
C GLU A 243 -18.87 -23.79 26.30
N ARG A 244 -19.37 -24.21 25.12
CA ARG A 244 -18.50 -24.50 23.96
C ARG A 244 -18.00 -23.20 23.35
N CYS A 245 -16.71 -23.10 23.17
CA CYS A 245 -16.07 -21.99 22.47
C CYS A 245 -14.97 -22.45 21.52
N PRO A 246 -14.78 -21.80 20.35
CA PRO A 246 -13.69 -22.10 19.45
C PRO A 246 -12.32 -21.86 20.09
N LEU A 247 -11.34 -22.70 19.76
CA LEU A 247 -9.95 -22.55 20.22
C LEU A 247 -9.31 -21.30 19.63
N VAL A 248 -8.64 -20.50 20.46
CA VAL A 248 -7.75 -19.44 20.01
C VAL A 248 -6.42 -20.05 19.59
N MET A 249 -6.00 -19.84 18.35
CA MET A 249 -4.84 -20.50 17.76
C MET A 249 -3.69 -19.54 17.51
N GLY A 250 -2.47 -20.06 17.64
CA GLY A 250 -1.23 -19.46 17.15
C GLY A 250 -0.46 -20.46 16.30
N SER A 251 0.45 -19.97 15.47
CA SER A 251 1.42 -20.77 14.74
C SER A 251 2.82 -20.29 15.04
N TYR A 252 3.76 -21.23 15.16
CA TYR A 252 5.13 -20.98 15.60
C TYR A 252 6.09 -21.76 14.69
N GLY A 253 6.60 -21.08 13.64
CA GLY A 253 7.52 -21.66 12.66
C GLY A 253 8.98 -21.37 13.01
N ILE A 254 9.86 -22.37 12.85
CA ILE A 254 11.31 -22.22 12.95
C ILE A 254 11.95 -22.93 11.77
N GLY A 255 12.78 -22.19 10.99
CA GLY A 255 13.59 -22.74 9.91
C GLY A 255 14.90 -23.32 10.45
N VAL A 256 14.92 -24.62 10.79
CA VAL A 256 16.08 -25.26 11.45
C VAL A 256 17.33 -25.18 10.57
N GLU A 257 17.20 -25.48 9.28
CA GLU A 257 18.31 -25.39 8.32
C GLU A 257 18.78 -23.94 8.10
N ARG A 258 17.86 -22.99 8.04
CA ARG A 258 18.18 -21.56 7.95
C ARG A 258 18.89 -21.07 9.21
N LEU A 259 18.44 -21.50 10.39
CA LEU A 259 19.10 -21.15 11.65
C LEU A 259 20.53 -21.69 11.70
N MET A 260 20.76 -22.92 11.23
CA MET A 260 22.10 -23.52 11.18
C MET A 260 23.00 -22.76 10.19
N ALA A 261 22.52 -22.45 8.99
CA ALA A 261 23.25 -21.63 8.02
C ALA A 261 23.56 -20.23 8.57
N ALA A 262 22.60 -19.60 9.22
CA ALA A 262 22.74 -18.30 9.86
C ALA A 262 23.84 -18.30 10.97
N CYS A 263 23.90 -19.35 11.77
CA CYS A 263 24.96 -19.49 12.78
C CYS A 263 26.36 -19.61 12.15
N ILE A 264 26.48 -20.31 11.03
CA ILE A 264 27.76 -20.48 10.34
C ILE A 264 28.22 -19.14 9.72
N GLU A 265 27.31 -18.40 9.10
CA GLU A 265 27.61 -17.12 8.45
C GLU A 265 27.95 -16.00 9.45
N SER A 266 27.39 -16.05 10.66
CA SER A 266 27.60 -15.04 11.71
C SER A 266 28.82 -15.33 12.60
N SER A 267 29.52 -16.44 12.39
CA SER A 267 30.74 -16.85 13.14
C SER A 267 31.99 -16.38 12.45
#